data_2321946279df45b4af4fd48fffec3e88
#
_entry.id   2321946279df45b4af4fd48fffec3e88
#
_cell.length_a   1.000
_cell.length_b   1.000
_cell.length_c   1.000
_cell.angle_alpha   90.00
_cell.angle_beta   90.00
_cell.angle_gamma   90.00
#
_symmetry.space_group_name_H-M   'P 1'
#
loop_
_entity.id
_entity.type
_entity.pdbx_description
1 polymer ?
#
loop_
_entity_poly.entity_id
_entity_poly.type
_entity_poly.pdbx_seq_one_letter_code
_entity_poly.pdbx_strand_id
1 'polypeptide(L)'
;MSEHSSAASVVSRPESIQVSAHGRPSPLSDWPAVVSVALVSFVLVLSEFLPIGLLPVIGSSLHVSVGTVGLVVVVPGLMAAVTAPLLTIASGKLDRRKVLIALALFIAASNVLAALAPDMAVMAAARILLGVGVGGFWAMGAGVAARLVPAEAVHRATSLITAGISAGTVVSLPLGALVGHLAGWRTAFVVAAGAALLALAALALRLPSLPPTGAIRMATLTSSLRSPAARIALLATALIFFGHFAAYTYITPYLEDRAHFGSSAVTLVLLGYGVAGLAGNFAAGAIIGRSLRAVYITAAVLVAAAVALLTTLVGAAPAVVVLVMVWGAAFGAVPLALQTWILRATPETPESGMALLVSACQVALAAGSLVGGLVVDGYGTSAGFALGGALALLSAATHIRPRLPRG
;
A
#
# COMPACT_ATOMS: atom_id res chain seq x y z
N MET A 1 -18.94 31.16 85.10
CA MET A 1 -18.48 32.44 84.60
C MET A 1 -17.18 32.11 83.84
N SER A 2 -17.28 31.85 82.60
CA SER A 2 -16.16 31.83 81.64
C SER A 2 -16.74 31.68 80.23
N GLU A 3 -16.60 32.72 79.49
CA GLU A 3 -17.02 32.86 78.11
C GLU A 3 -16.10 32.01 77.21
N HIS A 4 -16.71 31.20 76.38
CA HIS A 4 -16.00 30.55 75.22
C HIS A 4 -16.33 31.31 73.98
N SER A 5 -15.35 32.11 73.51
CA SER A 5 -15.32 32.75 72.24
C SER A 5 -15.02 31.68 71.17
N SER A 6 -15.95 31.44 70.25
CA SER A 6 -15.79 30.58 69.08
C SER A 6 -15.26 31.41 67.93
N ALA A 7 -13.98 31.21 67.56
CA ALA A 7 -13.38 31.78 66.41
C ALA A 7 -13.75 30.92 65.22
N ALA A 8 -14.59 31.42 64.27
CA ALA A 8 -14.90 30.83 63.00
C ALA A 8 -13.71 31.03 62.04
N SER A 9 -13.04 29.95 61.76
CA SER A 9 -12.00 29.92 60.70
C SER A 9 -12.65 30.04 59.32
N VAL A 10 -12.41 31.16 58.64
CA VAL A 10 -12.75 31.37 57.25
C VAL A 10 -11.83 30.50 56.39
N VAL A 11 -12.33 29.37 55.91
CA VAL A 11 -11.67 28.56 54.89
C VAL A 11 -11.84 29.26 53.56
N SER A 12 -10.78 29.95 53.11
CA SER A 12 -10.67 30.49 51.74
C SER A 12 -10.65 29.33 50.75
N ARG A 13 -11.71 29.23 49.91
CA ARG A 13 -11.73 28.35 48.75
C ARG A 13 -10.59 28.77 47.79
N PRO A 14 -9.78 27.82 47.28
CA PRO A 14 -8.84 28.14 46.22
C PRO A 14 -9.62 28.57 44.97
N GLU A 15 -9.34 29.75 44.46
CA GLU A 15 -9.78 30.22 43.15
C GLU A 15 -9.39 29.17 42.13
N SER A 16 -10.37 28.56 41.48
CA SER A 16 -10.18 27.75 40.32
C SER A 16 -9.58 28.62 39.23
N ILE A 17 -8.29 28.44 38.97
CA ILE A 17 -7.61 29.01 37.79
C ILE A 17 -8.35 28.42 36.59
N GLN A 18 -9.25 29.20 36.02
CA GLN A 18 -9.80 28.95 34.71
C GLN A 18 -8.64 29.11 33.72
N VAL A 19 -7.96 27.99 33.41
CA VAL A 19 -7.10 27.91 32.25
C VAL A 19 -8.00 28.17 31.08
N SER A 20 -7.95 29.42 30.58
CA SER A 20 -8.55 29.83 29.33
C SER A 20 -8.09 28.86 28.25
N ALA A 21 -8.97 27.94 27.89
CA ALA A 21 -8.82 27.13 26.69
C ALA A 21 -8.83 28.09 25.51
N HIS A 22 -7.67 28.69 25.24
CA HIS A 22 -7.47 29.47 24.02
C HIS A 22 -7.76 28.55 22.85
N GLY A 23 -8.83 28.89 22.13
CA GLY A 23 -9.46 28.16 21.07
C GLY A 23 -8.50 27.44 20.16
N ARG A 24 -8.42 26.12 20.32
CA ARG A 24 -8.10 25.28 19.19
C ARG A 24 -9.28 25.49 18.22
N PRO A 25 -9.06 26.00 17.00
CA PRO A 25 -10.13 26.03 16.03
C PRO A 25 -10.71 24.62 15.97
N SER A 26 -12.03 24.49 16.15
CA SER A 26 -12.73 23.23 15.94
C SER A 26 -12.26 22.67 14.60
N PRO A 27 -11.85 21.39 14.52
CA PRO A 27 -11.40 20.82 13.27
C PRO A 27 -12.51 21.03 12.26
N LEU A 28 -12.20 21.80 11.22
CA LEU A 28 -13.09 22.08 10.12
C LEU A 28 -13.51 20.73 9.55
N SER A 29 -14.82 20.52 9.39
CA SER A 29 -15.32 19.33 8.67
C SER A 29 -15.04 19.50 7.18
N ASP A 30 -13.79 19.30 6.78
CA ASP A 30 -13.31 19.56 5.42
C ASP A 30 -13.34 18.28 4.57
N TRP A 31 -14.56 17.82 4.28
CA TRP A 31 -14.77 16.66 3.42
C TRP A 31 -14.19 16.83 2.00
N PRO A 32 -14.24 18.01 1.36
CA PRO A 32 -13.55 18.22 0.09
C PRO A 32 -12.04 17.94 0.16
N ALA A 33 -11.37 18.29 1.27
CA ALA A 33 -9.97 17.94 1.46
C ALA A 33 -9.78 16.42 1.62
N VAL A 34 -10.65 15.74 2.36
CA VAL A 34 -10.61 14.25 2.51
C VAL A 34 -10.78 13.57 1.15
N VAL A 35 -11.75 14.04 0.32
CA VAL A 35 -11.96 13.53 -1.04
C VAL A 35 -10.71 13.75 -1.90
N SER A 36 -10.06 14.91 -1.81
CA SER A 36 -8.85 15.18 -2.59
C SER A 36 -7.70 14.25 -2.20
N VAL A 37 -7.54 13.91 -0.91
CA VAL A 37 -6.55 12.93 -0.43
C VAL A 37 -6.92 11.52 -0.93
N ALA A 38 -8.20 11.14 -0.92
CA ALA A 38 -8.66 9.86 -1.45
C ALA A 38 -8.39 9.72 -2.96
N LEU A 39 -8.59 10.81 -3.74
CA LEU A 39 -8.26 10.83 -5.16
C LEU A 39 -6.75 10.67 -5.41
N VAL A 40 -5.90 11.33 -4.63
CA VAL A 40 -4.44 11.14 -4.74
C VAL A 40 -4.08 9.70 -4.37
N SER A 41 -4.70 9.11 -3.33
CA SER A 41 -4.48 7.70 -2.96
C SER A 41 -4.86 6.74 -4.08
N PHE A 42 -6.00 6.99 -4.73
CA PHE A 42 -6.43 6.22 -5.90
C PHE A 42 -5.41 6.29 -7.03
N VAL A 43 -5.01 7.50 -7.43
CA VAL A 43 -4.09 7.71 -8.57
C VAL A 43 -2.69 7.17 -8.25
N LEU A 44 -2.24 7.27 -7.00
CA LEU A 44 -0.97 6.71 -6.55
C LEU A 44 -0.93 5.20 -6.80
N VAL A 45 -1.93 4.46 -6.29
CA VAL A 45 -2.03 3.02 -6.45
C VAL A 45 -2.26 2.63 -7.92
N LEU A 46 -3.09 3.40 -8.64
CA LEU A 46 -3.25 3.24 -10.07
C LEU A 46 -1.92 3.34 -10.80
N SER A 47 -1.13 4.40 -10.56
CA SER A 47 0.17 4.62 -11.20
C SER A 47 1.22 3.57 -10.83
N GLU A 48 1.14 3.02 -9.63
CA GLU A 48 2.08 1.99 -9.14
C GLU A 48 1.85 0.66 -9.85
N PHE A 49 0.60 0.22 -10.01
CA PHE A 49 0.27 -1.12 -10.51
C PHE A 49 -0.19 -1.17 -11.97
N LEU A 50 -0.58 -0.04 -12.58
CA LEU A 50 -0.96 0.05 -14.00
C LEU A 50 0.02 -0.66 -14.94
N PRO A 51 1.36 -0.52 -14.78
CA PRO A 51 2.32 -1.15 -15.68
C PRO A 51 2.28 -2.67 -15.67
N ILE A 52 1.82 -3.32 -14.59
CA ILE A 52 1.73 -4.79 -14.49
C ILE A 52 0.80 -5.34 -15.60
N GLY A 53 -0.31 -4.62 -15.87
CA GLY A 53 -1.20 -4.93 -16.99
C GLY A 53 -0.64 -4.62 -18.37
N LEU A 54 0.50 -3.93 -18.44
CA LEU A 54 1.10 -3.41 -19.68
C LEU A 54 2.46 -4.06 -20.01
N LEU A 55 3.01 -4.93 -19.15
CA LEU A 55 4.39 -5.43 -19.29
C LEU A 55 4.69 -6.00 -20.68
N PRO A 56 3.83 -6.86 -21.29
CA PRO A 56 4.13 -7.41 -22.62
C PRO A 56 4.24 -6.32 -23.69
N VAL A 57 3.31 -5.36 -23.66
CA VAL A 57 3.24 -4.28 -24.68
C VAL A 57 4.39 -3.28 -24.50
N ILE A 58 4.79 -2.95 -23.27
CA ILE A 58 5.95 -2.10 -23.00
C ILE A 58 7.23 -2.82 -23.41
N GLY A 59 7.39 -4.09 -23.03
CA GLY A 59 8.58 -4.88 -23.34
C GLY A 59 8.81 -5.00 -24.85
N SER A 60 7.77 -5.34 -25.62
CA SER A 60 7.85 -5.42 -27.08
C SER A 60 8.14 -4.06 -27.72
N SER A 61 7.51 -2.98 -27.23
CA SER A 61 7.70 -1.62 -27.78
C SER A 61 9.10 -1.05 -27.50
N LEU A 62 9.69 -1.35 -26.36
CA LEU A 62 11.02 -0.88 -25.95
C LEU A 62 12.13 -1.91 -26.25
N HIS A 63 11.80 -3.05 -26.89
CA HIS A 63 12.73 -4.13 -27.26
C HIS A 63 13.54 -4.67 -26.08
N VAL A 64 12.88 -4.87 -24.93
CA VAL A 64 13.48 -5.43 -23.70
C VAL A 64 12.78 -6.71 -23.27
N SER A 65 13.48 -7.56 -22.49
CA SER A 65 12.90 -8.79 -21.95
C SER A 65 11.78 -8.52 -20.94
N VAL A 66 10.93 -9.52 -20.70
CA VAL A 66 9.84 -9.46 -19.74
C VAL A 66 10.36 -9.17 -18.33
N GLY A 67 11.50 -9.77 -17.94
CA GLY A 67 12.14 -9.49 -16.66
C GLY A 67 12.69 -8.07 -16.57
N THR A 68 13.32 -7.58 -17.65
CA THR A 68 13.84 -6.21 -17.71
C THR A 68 12.72 -5.18 -17.60
N VAL A 69 11.59 -5.38 -18.29
CA VAL A 69 10.45 -4.45 -18.16
C VAL A 69 9.84 -4.48 -16.77
N GLY A 70 10.00 -5.56 -16.00
CA GLY A 70 9.62 -5.64 -14.58
C GLY A 70 10.28 -4.57 -13.70
N LEU A 71 11.41 -3.98 -14.13
CA LEU A 71 12.05 -2.83 -13.44
C LEU A 71 11.11 -1.62 -13.33
N VAL A 72 10.09 -1.52 -14.17
CA VAL A 72 9.05 -0.49 -14.07
C VAL A 72 8.27 -0.59 -12.75
N VAL A 73 8.21 -1.78 -12.15
CA VAL A 73 7.58 -2.04 -10.84
C VAL A 73 8.63 -2.01 -9.71
N VAL A 74 9.85 -2.49 -9.99
CA VAL A 74 10.96 -2.56 -9.01
C VAL A 74 11.41 -1.17 -8.57
N VAL A 75 11.67 -0.28 -9.53
CA VAL A 75 12.26 1.04 -9.26
C VAL A 75 11.42 1.89 -8.30
N PRO A 76 10.09 2.05 -8.48
CA PRO A 76 9.31 2.82 -7.52
C PRO A 76 9.31 2.20 -6.13
N GLY A 77 9.28 0.86 -6.01
CA GLY A 77 9.33 0.17 -4.71
C GLY A 77 10.63 0.47 -3.95
N LEU A 78 11.79 0.37 -4.61
CA LEU A 78 13.09 0.70 -4.02
C LEU A 78 13.16 2.16 -3.59
N MET A 79 12.70 3.07 -4.44
CA MET A 79 12.67 4.50 -4.13
C MET A 79 11.72 4.80 -2.98
N ALA A 80 10.55 4.17 -2.94
CA ALA A 80 9.59 4.32 -1.85
C ALA A 80 10.17 3.83 -0.52
N ALA A 81 10.88 2.69 -0.52
CA ALA A 81 11.54 2.15 0.68
C ALA A 81 12.56 3.11 1.30
N VAL A 82 13.30 3.85 0.46
CA VAL A 82 14.27 4.87 0.90
C VAL A 82 13.57 6.18 1.28
N THR A 83 12.61 6.61 0.47
CA THR A 83 11.98 7.92 0.62
C THR A 83 11.04 7.98 1.82
N ALA A 84 10.33 6.88 2.15
CA ALA A 84 9.39 6.86 3.27
C ALA A 84 10.05 7.23 4.61
N PRO A 85 11.15 6.61 5.07
CA PRO A 85 11.81 7.00 6.30
C PRO A 85 12.44 8.40 6.23
N LEU A 86 13.03 8.77 5.09
CA LEU A 86 13.66 10.07 4.91
C LEU A 86 12.62 11.21 5.02
N LEU A 87 11.49 11.08 4.35
CA LEU A 87 10.43 12.10 4.42
C LEU A 87 9.72 12.12 5.77
N THR A 88 9.58 10.98 6.44
CA THR A 88 9.05 10.93 7.81
C THR A 88 9.89 11.79 8.76
N ILE A 89 11.22 11.74 8.62
CA ILE A 89 12.14 12.56 9.42
C ILE A 89 12.12 14.03 8.97
N ALA A 90 12.22 14.28 7.66
CA ALA A 90 12.31 15.61 7.09
C ALA A 90 11.03 16.43 7.25
N SER A 91 9.86 15.78 7.14
CA SER A 91 8.54 16.43 7.18
C SER A 91 8.17 16.98 8.55
N GLY A 92 8.89 16.61 9.61
CA GLY A 92 8.66 17.12 10.97
C GLY A 92 8.78 18.63 11.14
N LYS A 93 9.42 19.32 10.17
CA LYS A 93 9.59 20.78 10.15
C LYS A 93 8.80 21.46 9.04
N LEU A 94 8.14 20.71 8.15
CA LEU A 94 7.48 21.25 6.96
C LEU A 94 5.96 21.20 7.10
N ASP A 95 5.26 22.16 6.49
CA ASP A 95 3.81 22.10 6.34
C ASP A 95 3.44 20.88 5.47
N ARG A 96 2.65 19.96 6.04
CA ARG A 96 2.24 18.71 5.36
C ARG A 96 1.48 18.96 4.06
N ARG A 97 0.75 20.08 3.95
CA ARG A 97 0.09 20.49 2.70
C ARG A 97 1.12 20.63 1.58
N LYS A 98 2.20 21.39 1.81
CA LYS A 98 3.25 21.61 0.80
C LYS A 98 3.91 20.30 0.38
N VAL A 99 4.20 19.45 1.35
CA VAL A 99 4.80 18.13 1.07
C VAL A 99 3.86 17.24 0.26
N LEU A 100 2.59 17.13 0.64
CA LEU A 100 1.61 16.29 -0.08
C LEU A 100 1.36 16.80 -1.50
N ILE A 101 1.31 18.13 -1.72
CA ILE A 101 1.21 18.71 -3.06
C ILE A 101 2.46 18.39 -3.90
N ALA A 102 3.66 18.51 -3.33
CA ALA A 102 4.89 18.14 -4.02
C ALA A 102 4.91 16.64 -4.40
N LEU A 103 4.45 15.74 -3.51
CA LEU A 103 4.36 14.31 -3.78
C LEU A 103 3.33 14.00 -4.89
N ALA A 104 2.18 14.66 -4.87
CA ALA A 104 1.19 14.54 -5.94
C ALA A 104 1.73 15.06 -7.29
N LEU A 105 2.55 16.12 -7.26
CA LEU A 105 3.25 16.62 -8.44
C LEU A 105 4.27 15.60 -8.97
N PHE A 106 5.03 14.92 -8.11
CA PHE A 106 5.93 13.84 -8.53
C PHE A 106 5.17 12.69 -9.18
N ILE A 107 4.00 12.30 -8.66
CA ILE A 107 3.14 11.27 -9.27
C ILE A 107 2.67 11.71 -10.66
N ALA A 108 2.19 12.95 -10.81
CA ALA A 108 1.75 13.48 -12.10
C ALA A 108 2.92 13.56 -13.10
N ALA A 109 4.06 14.12 -12.70
CA ALA A 109 5.25 14.22 -13.52
C ALA A 109 5.78 12.84 -13.96
N SER A 110 5.72 11.84 -13.07
CA SER A 110 6.07 10.46 -13.39
C SER A 110 5.21 9.91 -14.53
N ASN A 111 3.89 10.05 -14.46
CA ASN A 111 3.00 9.54 -15.51
C ASN A 111 3.19 10.26 -16.83
N VAL A 112 3.39 11.57 -16.82
CA VAL A 112 3.73 12.35 -18.02
C VAL A 112 5.04 11.86 -18.64
N LEU A 113 6.10 11.75 -17.82
CA LEU A 113 7.40 11.31 -18.30
C LEU A 113 7.36 9.87 -18.84
N ALA A 114 6.60 8.99 -18.18
CA ALA A 114 6.40 7.62 -18.63
C ALA A 114 5.67 7.56 -19.98
N ALA A 115 4.63 8.38 -20.17
CA ALA A 115 3.91 8.46 -21.45
C ALA A 115 4.83 8.88 -22.61
N LEU A 116 5.81 9.74 -22.33
CA LEU A 116 6.76 10.27 -23.30
C LEU A 116 8.05 9.44 -23.43
N ALA A 117 8.21 8.36 -22.67
CA ALA A 117 9.45 7.60 -22.61
C ALA A 117 9.80 6.96 -23.96
N PRO A 118 10.94 7.31 -24.59
CA PRO A 118 11.41 6.69 -25.81
C PRO A 118 12.13 5.36 -25.54
N ASP A 119 12.67 5.18 -24.34
CA ASP A 119 13.49 4.04 -23.94
C ASP A 119 13.28 3.69 -22.46
N MET A 120 13.92 2.61 -22.02
CA MET A 120 13.82 2.11 -20.65
C MET A 120 14.50 3.02 -19.63
N ALA A 121 15.49 3.83 -20.00
CA ALA A 121 16.19 4.73 -19.08
C ALA A 121 15.27 5.90 -18.65
N VAL A 122 14.58 6.51 -19.61
CA VAL A 122 13.57 7.55 -19.35
C VAL A 122 12.38 6.96 -18.57
N MET A 123 11.95 5.74 -18.91
CA MET A 123 10.93 5.02 -18.14
C MET A 123 11.39 4.83 -16.70
N ALA A 124 12.62 4.38 -16.44
CA ALA A 124 13.15 4.22 -15.08
C ALA A 124 13.21 5.55 -14.32
N ALA A 125 13.63 6.64 -14.97
CA ALA A 125 13.60 7.98 -14.37
C ALA A 125 12.18 8.41 -13.96
N ALA A 126 11.18 8.13 -14.81
CA ALA A 126 9.78 8.34 -14.48
C ALA A 126 9.37 7.53 -13.24
N ARG A 127 9.81 6.28 -13.13
CA ARG A 127 9.51 5.40 -12.00
C ARG A 127 10.21 5.85 -10.70
N ILE A 128 11.38 6.47 -10.77
CA ILE A 128 12.04 7.11 -9.60
C ILE A 128 11.13 8.20 -9.02
N LEU A 129 10.61 9.09 -9.86
CA LEU A 129 9.68 10.14 -9.42
C LEU A 129 8.44 9.55 -8.74
N LEU A 130 7.86 8.48 -9.32
CA LEU A 130 6.73 7.80 -8.71
C LEU A 130 7.10 7.27 -7.32
N GLY A 131 8.25 6.62 -7.17
CA GLY A 131 8.67 6.04 -5.91
C GLY A 131 8.84 7.07 -4.80
N VAL A 132 9.33 8.28 -5.13
CA VAL A 132 9.34 9.41 -4.19
C VAL A 132 7.93 9.78 -3.76
N GLY A 133 6.99 9.87 -4.71
CA GLY A 133 5.58 10.13 -4.44
C GLY A 133 4.94 9.07 -3.54
N VAL A 134 5.15 7.80 -3.88
CA VAL A 134 4.63 6.62 -3.15
C VAL A 134 5.16 6.59 -1.71
N GLY A 135 6.48 6.61 -1.54
CA GLY A 135 7.11 6.51 -0.22
C GLY A 135 6.69 7.64 0.73
N GLY A 136 6.65 8.87 0.21
CA GLY A 136 6.24 10.02 1.01
C GLY A 136 4.75 10.01 1.35
N PHE A 137 3.90 9.62 0.42
CA PHE A 137 2.46 9.57 0.65
C PHE A 137 2.09 8.50 1.68
N TRP A 138 2.64 7.29 1.58
CA TRP A 138 2.42 6.23 2.57
C TRP A 138 2.91 6.62 3.97
N ALA A 139 4.03 7.36 4.05
CA ALA A 139 4.57 7.82 5.33
C ALA A 139 3.68 8.85 6.04
N MET A 140 2.92 9.65 5.29
CA MET A 140 2.17 10.80 5.84
C MET A 140 0.64 10.66 5.70
N GLY A 141 0.16 9.92 4.72
CA GLY A 141 -1.26 9.90 4.34
C GLY A 141 -2.19 9.37 5.43
N ALA A 142 -1.76 8.36 6.18
CA ALA A 142 -2.58 7.75 7.24
C ALA A 142 -2.96 8.74 8.36
N GLY A 143 -2.09 9.70 8.68
CA GLY A 143 -2.33 10.69 9.73
C GLY A 143 -3.13 11.92 9.30
N VAL A 144 -3.40 12.10 8.00
CA VAL A 144 -4.04 13.32 7.48
C VAL A 144 -5.52 13.36 7.81
N ALA A 145 -6.22 12.22 7.75
CA ALA A 145 -7.66 12.14 8.05
C ALA A 145 -8.01 12.75 9.42
N ALA A 146 -7.24 12.41 10.46
CA ALA A 146 -7.45 12.90 11.82
C ALA A 146 -7.22 14.41 12.00
N ARG A 147 -6.68 15.08 10.99
CA ARG A 147 -6.42 16.53 11.01
C ARG A 147 -7.43 17.33 10.19
N LEU A 148 -8.25 16.65 9.37
CA LEU A 148 -9.21 17.28 8.46
C LEU A 148 -10.63 17.26 8.99
N VAL A 149 -10.94 16.35 9.92
CA VAL A 149 -12.31 16.16 10.45
C VAL A 149 -12.30 16.00 11.96
N PRO A 150 -13.45 16.25 12.62
CA PRO A 150 -13.62 15.99 14.06
C PRO A 150 -13.37 14.50 14.41
N ALA A 151 -13.03 14.22 15.68
CA ALA A 151 -12.66 12.89 16.16
C ALA A 151 -13.69 11.80 15.80
N GLU A 152 -14.97 12.14 15.89
CA GLU A 152 -16.10 11.23 15.60
C GLU A 152 -16.18 10.86 14.10
N ALA A 153 -15.65 11.71 13.23
CA ALA A 153 -15.68 11.52 11.77
C ALA A 153 -14.39 10.90 11.20
N VAL A 154 -13.32 10.77 12.01
CA VAL A 154 -12.01 10.26 11.57
C VAL A 154 -12.13 8.87 10.93
N HIS A 155 -12.94 7.98 11.51
CA HIS A 155 -13.15 6.64 10.96
C HIS A 155 -13.72 6.69 9.53
N ARG A 156 -14.74 7.54 9.30
CA ARG A 156 -15.35 7.71 7.97
C ARG A 156 -14.37 8.32 6.97
N ALA A 157 -13.58 9.32 7.38
CA ALA A 157 -12.58 9.95 6.53
C ALA A 157 -11.47 8.96 6.14
N THR A 158 -10.97 8.17 7.09
CA THR A 158 -10.01 7.10 6.84
C THR A 158 -10.59 6.04 5.89
N SER A 159 -11.86 5.65 6.09
CA SER A 159 -12.54 4.69 5.20
C SER A 159 -12.64 5.20 3.76
N LEU A 160 -12.89 6.50 3.55
CA LEU A 160 -12.96 7.09 2.21
C LEU A 160 -11.57 7.09 1.53
N ILE A 161 -10.51 7.42 2.25
CA ILE A 161 -9.13 7.35 1.75
C ILE A 161 -8.77 5.90 1.37
N THR A 162 -9.10 4.94 2.23
CA THR A 162 -8.89 3.51 1.99
C THR A 162 -9.71 3.00 0.80
N ALA A 163 -10.93 3.50 0.61
CA ALA A 163 -11.73 3.19 -0.58
C ALA A 163 -11.04 3.65 -1.87
N GLY A 164 -10.37 4.81 -1.86
CA GLY A 164 -9.54 5.27 -2.98
C GLY A 164 -8.39 4.28 -3.28
N ILE A 165 -7.67 3.83 -2.26
CA ILE A 165 -6.61 2.81 -2.39
C ILE A 165 -7.17 1.53 -3.00
N SER A 166 -8.28 1.02 -2.45
CA SER A 166 -8.91 -0.23 -2.91
C SER A 166 -9.40 -0.12 -4.37
N ALA A 167 -10.03 1.00 -4.73
CA ALA A 167 -10.46 1.25 -6.10
C ALA A 167 -9.26 1.30 -7.06
N GLY A 168 -8.15 1.95 -6.67
CA GLY A 168 -6.91 1.96 -7.43
C GLY A 168 -6.36 0.55 -7.65
N THR A 169 -6.34 -0.28 -6.62
CA THR A 169 -5.87 -1.66 -6.70
C THR A 169 -6.73 -2.51 -7.65
N VAL A 170 -8.06 -2.39 -7.58
CA VAL A 170 -8.98 -3.16 -8.44
C VAL A 170 -8.89 -2.73 -9.90
N VAL A 171 -8.75 -1.42 -10.15
CA VAL A 171 -8.85 -0.84 -11.50
C VAL A 171 -7.51 -0.83 -12.23
N SER A 172 -6.38 -0.77 -11.54
CA SER A 172 -5.06 -0.52 -12.14
C SER A 172 -4.67 -1.51 -13.22
N LEU A 173 -4.69 -2.81 -12.94
CA LEU A 173 -4.27 -3.83 -13.90
C LEU A 173 -5.23 -3.96 -15.08
N PRO A 174 -6.56 -4.12 -14.87
CA PRO A 174 -7.50 -4.24 -15.97
C PRO A 174 -7.54 -2.98 -16.84
N LEU A 175 -7.42 -1.78 -16.25
CA LEU A 175 -7.33 -0.55 -17.01
C LEU A 175 -6.05 -0.51 -17.86
N GLY A 176 -4.92 -0.92 -17.28
CA GLY A 176 -3.67 -1.04 -18.01
C GLY A 176 -3.80 -2.00 -19.20
N ALA A 177 -4.26 -3.22 -18.96
CA ALA A 177 -4.45 -4.21 -20.00
C ALA A 177 -5.42 -3.74 -21.10
N LEU A 178 -6.58 -3.19 -20.72
CA LEU A 178 -7.61 -2.72 -21.65
C LEU A 178 -7.09 -1.56 -22.52
N VAL A 179 -6.61 -0.49 -21.89
CA VAL A 179 -6.14 0.71 -22.62
C VAL A 179 -4.88 0.39 -23.42
N GLY A 180 -3.99 -0.43 -22.88
CA GLY A 180 -2.79 -0.88 -23.56
C GLY A 180 -3.09 -1.63 -24.84
N HIS A 181 -4.12 -2.48 -24.82
CA HIS A 181 -4.58 -3.21 -25.99
C HIS A 181 -5.30 -2.32 -27.04
N LEU A 182 -6.19 -1.43 -26.58
CA LEU A 182 -7.02 -0.61 -27.46
C LEU A 182 -6.26 0.59 -28.09
N ALA A 183 -5.37 1.22 -27.32
CA ALA A 183 -4.80 2.52 -27.69
C ALA A 183 -3.28 2.61 -27.41
N GLY A 184 -2.66 1.52 -27.00
CA GLY A 184 -1.24 1.44 -26.67
C GLY A 184 -0.90 1.89 -25.25
N TRP A 185 0.22 1.43 -24.74
CA TRP A 185 0.65 1.63 -23.36
C TRP A 185 0.91 3.11 -22.99
N ARG A 186 1.35 3.93 -23.96
CA ARG A 186 1.54 5.38 -23.74
C ARG A 186 0.24 6.06 -23.38
N THR A 187 -0.85 5.70 -24.05
CA THR A 187 -2.20 6.24 -23.76
C THR A 187 -2.65 5.91 -22.35
N ALA A 188 -2.32 4.72 -21.82
CA ALA A 188 -2.65 4.39 -20.44
C ALA A 188 -1.94 5.32 -19.45
N PHE A 189 -0.68 5.68 -19.69
CA PHE A 189 0.03 6.67 -18.88
C PHE A 189 -0.49 8.10 -19.07
N VAL A 190 -0.95 8.48 -20.27
CA VAL A 190 -1.62 9.78 -20.49
C VAL A 190 -2.91 9.87 -19.67
N VAL A 191 -3.72 8.82 -19.65
CA VAL A 191 -4.93 8.75 -18.82
C VAL A 191 -4.58 8.86 -17.33
N ALA A 192 -3.56 8.12 -16.86
CA ALA A 192 -3.08 8.20 -15.49
C ALA A 192 -2.51 9.59 -15.16
N ALA A 193 -1.82 10.24 -16.10
CA ALA A 193 -1.32 11.62 -15.94
C ALA A 193 -2.48 12.62 -15.80
N GLY A 194 -3.51 12.50 -16.62
CA GLY A 194 -4.71 13.33 -16.52
C GLY A 194 -5.41 13.18 -15.18
N ALA A 195 -5.60 11.94 -14.73
CA ALA A 195 -6.16 11.66 -13.39
C ALA A 195 -5.26 12.23 -12.27
N ALA A 196 -3.93 12.12 -12.40
CA ALA A 196 -2.98 12.65 -11.43
C ALA A 196 -3.00 14.18 -11.36
N LEU A 197 -3.10 14.85 -12.50
CA LEU A 197 -3.22 16.31 -12.56
C LEU A 197 -4.52 16.80 -11.95
N LEU A 198 -5.64 16.10 -12.19
CA LEU A 198 -6.94 16.42 -11.57
C LEU A 198 -6.88 16.22 -10.05
N ALA A 199 -6.28 15.12 -9.58
CA ALA A 199 -6.11 14.87 -8.15
C ALA A 199 -5.17 15.90 -7.50
N LEU A 200 -4.07 16.29 -8.17
CA LEU A 200 -3.17 17.37 -7.74
C LEU A 200 -3.90 18.71 -7.64
N ALA A 201 -4.67 19.08 -8.64
CA ALA A 201 -5.46 20.31 -8.64
C ALA A 201 -6.49 20.32 -7.50
N ALA A 202 -7.23 19.21 -7.31
CA ALA A 202 -8.17 19.06 -6.21
C ALA A 202 -7.46 19.21 -4.86
N LEU A 203 -6.31 18.56 -4.68
CA LEU A 203 -5.51 18.64 -3.45
C LEU A 203 -5.00 20.06 -3.20
N ALA A 204 -4.45 20.73 -4.22
CA ALA A 204 -3.91 22.08 -4.11
C ALA A 204 -4.99 23.11 -3.75
N LEU A 205 -6.21 22.93 -4.27
CA LEU A 205 -7.34 23.84 -4.04
C LEU A 205 -8.06 23.58 -2.71
N ARG A 206 -8.09 22.34 -2.23
CA ARG A 206 -8.93 21.95 -1.09
C ARG A 206 -8.17 21.65 0.18
N LEU A 207 -6.91 21.24 0.11
CA LEU A 207 -6.17 20.89 1.32
C LEU A 207 -5.76 22.15 2.09
N PRO A 208 -6.19 22.33 3.36
CA PRO A 208 -5.77 23.45 4.19
C PRO A 208 -4.30 23.32 4.60
N SER A 209 -3.72 24.41 5.13
CA SER A 209 -2.40 24.34 5.76
C SER A 209 -2.43 23.37 6.95
N LEU A 210 -1.44 22.48 7.00
CA LEU A 210 -1.29 21.46 8.02
C LEU A 210 0.09 21.61 8.69
N PRO A 211 0.19 22.48 9.72
CA PRO A 211 1.45 22.75 10.40
C PRO A 211 2.15 21.48 10.92
N PRO A 212 3.47 21.49 11.04
CA PRO A 212 4.22 20.32 11.50
C PRO A 212 3.82 19.91 12.93
N THR A 213 3.74 18.59 13.17
CA THR A 213 3.38 18.00 14.48
C THR A 213 4.59 17.45 15.24
N GLY A 214 5.79 17.69 14.75
CA GLY A 214 7.03 17.13 15.30
C GLY A 214 7.57 15.96 14.46
N ALA A 215 8.88 15.75 14.52
CA ALA A 215 9.56 14.69 13.79
C ALA A 215 9.56 13.39 14.60
N ILE A 216 9.29 12.25 13.93
CA ILE A 216 9.55 10.92 14.50
C ILE A 216 11.08 10.74 14.57
N ARG A 217 11.59 10.31 15.74
CA ARG A 217 13.01 10.06 15.91
C ARG A 217 13.39 8.67 15.40
N MET A 218 14.54 8.54 14.74
CA MET A 218 15.07 7.24 14.31
C MET A 218 15.19 6.22 15.45
N ALA A 219 15.50 6.68 16.67
CA ALA A 219 15.56 5.83 17.86
C ALA A 219 14.22 5.12 18.15
N THR A 220 13.08 5.73 17.82
CA THR A 220 11.75 5.12 18.00
C THR A 220 11.50 4.00 16.98
N LEU A 221 11.99 4.15 15.74
CA LEU A 221 11.91 3.10 14.72
C LEU A 221 12.71 1.86 15.15
N THR A 222 13.94 2.07 15.63
CA THR A 222 14.80 0.95 16.06
C THR A 222 14.30 0.25 17.32
N SER A 223 13.61 0.96 18.23
CA SER A 223 13.02 0.35 19.43
C SER A 223 11.92 -0.65 19.09
N SER A 224 11.11 -0.38 18.07
CA SER A 224 10.07 -1.31 17.58
C SER A 224 10.65 -2.65 17.10
N LEU A 225 11.89 -2.66 16.56
CA LEU A 225 12.58 -3.89 16.16
C LEU A 225 13.06 -4.76 17.33
N ARG A 226 13.01 -4.27 18.57
CA ARG A 226 13.37 -5.09 19.75
C ARG A 226 12.28 -6.12 20.07
N SER A 227 11.02 -5.88 19.66
CA SER A 227 9.94 -6.85 19.83
C SER A 227 10.15 -8.08 18.93
N PRO A 228 10.28 -9.31 19.48
CA PRO A 228 10.35 -10.53 18.67
C PRO A 228 9.11 -10.72 17.81
N ALA A 229 7.92 -10.34 18.29
CA ALA A 229 6.67 -10.43 17.54
C ALA A 229 6.68 -9.50 16.32
N ALA A 230 7.23 -8.28 16.47
CA ALA A 230 7.38 -7.35 15.35
C ALA A 230 8.37 -7.88 14.29
N ARG A 231 9.51 -8.46 14.72
CA ARG A 231 10.46 -9.07 13.79
C ARG A 231 9.86 -10.22 12.99
N ILE A 232 9.05 -11.08 13.63
CA ILE A 232 8.36 -12.18 12.96
C ILE A 232 7.30 -11.62 11.98
N ALA A 233 6.53 -10.61 12.39
CA ALA A 233 5.57 -9.95 11.49
C ALA A 233 6.26 -9.36 10.25
N LEU A 234 7.39 -8.69 10.43
CA LEU A 234 8.17 -8.11 9.32
C LEU A 234 8.78 -9.18 8.42
N LEU A 235 9.29 -10.30 8.99
CA LEU A 235 9.78 -11.44 8.21
C LEU A 235 8.64 -12.08 7.40
N ALA A 236 7.50 -12.28 8.01
CA ALA A 236 6.32 -12.80 7.32
C ALA A 236 5.88 -11.88 6.18
N THR A 237 5.89 -10.56 6.43
CA THR A 237 5.63 -9.54 5.42
C THR A 237 6.63 -9.64 4.27
N ALA A 238 7.91 -9.70 4.58
CA ALA A 238 8.96 -9.82 3.57
C ALA A 238 8.76 -11.07 2.69
N LEU A 239 8.50 -12.22 3.28
CA LEU A 239 8.31 -13.48 2.56
C LEU A 239 7.05 -13.48 1.68
N ILE A 240 5.90 -13.06 2.23
CA ILE A 240 4.64 -13.10 1.47
C ILE A 240 4.61 -12.06 0.35
N PHE A 241 5.09 -10.84 0.58
CA PHE A 241 5.15 -9.80 -0.44
C PHE A 241 6.18 -10.12 -1.51
N PHE A 242 7.36 -10.59 -1.13
CA PHE A 242 8.37 -11.05 -2.10
C PHE A 242 7.80 -12.15 -2.99
N GLY A 243 7.23 -13.21 -2.40
CA GLY A 243 6.66 -14.33 -3.15
C GLY A 243 5.50 -13.89 -4.04
N HIS A 244 4.60 -13.06 -3.51
CA HIS A 244 3.48 -12.53 -4.27
C HIS A 244 3.96 -11.73 -5.49
N PHE A 245 4.87 -10.77 -5.33
CA PHE A 245 5.32 -9.91 -6.42
C PHE A 245 6.30 -10.60 -7.38
N ALA A 246 6.96 -11.69 -6.98
CA ALA A 246 7.70 -12.54 -7.89
C ALA A 246 6.80 -13.21 -8.95
N ALA A 247 5.53 -13.46 -8.62
CA ALA A 247 4.54 -14.00 -9.54
C ALA A 247 3.61 -12.92 -10.13
N TYR A 248 3.05 -12.06 -9.27
CA TYR A 248 2.01 -11.10 -9.64
C TYR A 248 2.47 -10.05 -10.65
N THR A 249 3.71 -9.61 -10.56
CA THR A 249 4.30 -8.68 -11.55
C THR A 249 4.24 -9.27 -12.96
N TYR A 250 4.32 -10.59 -13.10
CA TYR A 250 4.36 -11.30 -14.38
C TYR A 250 3.05 -12.04 -14.69
N ILE A 251 1.93 -11.68 -14.03
CA ILE A 251 0.63 -12.33 -14.25
C ILE A 251 0.11 -12.12 -15.66
N THR A 252 0.29 -10.93 -16.24
CA THR A 252 -0.17 -10.62 -17.60
C THR A 252 0.58 -11.47 -18.65
N PRO A 253 1.93 -11.50 -18.70
CA PRO A 253 2.66 -12.42 -19.57
C PRO A 253 2.28 -13.89 -19.36
N TYR A 254 2.05 -14.31 -18.10
CA TYR A 254 1.61 -15.67 -17.82
C TYR A 254 0.25 -15.98 -18.48
N LEU A 255 -0.73 -15.07 -18.34
CA LEU A 255 -2.07 -15.26 -18.90
C LEU A 255 -2.06 -15.26 -20.43
N GLU A 256 -1.25 -14.40 -21.07
CA GLU A 256 -1.14 -14.29 -22.52
C GLU A 256 -0.32 -15.43 -23.13
N ASP A 257 0.91 -15.64 -22.65
CA ASP A 257 1.87 -16.53 -23.30
C ASP A 257 1.71 -18.00 -22.89
N ARG A 258 1.34 -18.26 -21.60
CA ARG A 258 1.26 -19.62 -21.08
C ARG A 258 -0.17 -20.16 -21.04
N ALA A 259 -1.11 -19.34 -20.59
CA ALA A 259 -2.52 -19.76 -20.51
C ALA A 259 -3.31 -19.43 -21.78
N HIS A 260 -2.70 -18.73 -22.74
CA HIS A 260 -3.25 -18.38 -24.07
C HIS A 260 -4.59 -17.64 -24.01
N PHE A 261 -4.76 -16.77 -22.99
CA PHE A 261 -5.92 -15.90 -22.91
C PHE A 261 -5.81 -14.74 -23.89
N GLY A 262 -6.87 -14.45 -24.64
CA GLY A 262 -6.95 -13.23 -25.43
C GLY A 262 -7.08 -11.99 -24.54
N SER A 263 -6.71 -10.82 -25.07
CA SER A 263 -6.60 -9.55 -24.30
C SER A 263 -7.86 -9.17 -23.51
N SER A 264 -9.07 -9.41 -24.09
CA SER A 264 -10.33 -9.16 -23.37
C SER A 264 -10.51 -10.11 -22.18
N ALA A 265 -10.12 -11.37 -22.31
CA ALA A 265 -10.19 -12.35 -21.21
C ALA A 265 -9.17 -11.99 -20.12
N VAL A 266 -7.94 -11.59 -20.49
CA VAL A 266 -6.94 -11.08 -19.53
C VAL A 266 -7.49 -9.92 -18.73
N THR A 267 -8.10 -8.93 -19.38
CA THR A 267 -8.71 -7.77 -18.70
C THR A 267 -9.77 -8.22 -17.69
N LEU A 268 -10.67 -9.14 -18.07
CA LEU A 268 -11.73 -9.64 -17.18
C LEU A 268 -11.17 -10.46 -16.01
N VAL A 269 -10.15 -11.29 -16.24
CA VAL A 269 -9.49 -12.08 -15.21
C VAL A 269 -8.80 -11.17 -14.19
N LEU A 270 -8.10 -10.12 -14.65
CA LEU A 270 -7.44 -9.15 -13.78
C LEU A 270 -8.44 -8.31 -12.98
N LEU A 271 -9.57 -7.93 -13.59
CA LEU A 271 -10.66 -7.27 -12.89
C LEU A 271 -11.24 -8.18 -11.81
N GLY A 272 -11.52 -9.43 -12.16
CA GLY A 272 -12.00 -10.44 -11.23
C GLY A 272 -11.04 -10.66 -10.07
N TYR A 273 -9.73 -10.72 -10.33
CA TYR A 273 -8.68 -10.78 -9.30
C TYR A 273 -8.81 -9.62 -8.30
N GLY A 274 -8.93 -8.37 -8.79
CA GLY A 274 -9.07 -7.20 -7.95
C GLY A 274 -10.36 -7.21 -7.12
N VAL A 275 -11.50 -7.57 -7.73
CA VAL A 275 -12.79 -7.69 -7.04
C VAL A 275 -12.74 -8.81 -5.99
N ALA A 276 -12.15 -9.97 -6.33
CA ALA A 276 -11.95 -11.06 -5.37
C ALA A 276 -11.06 -10.62 -4.20
N GLY A 277 -10.01 -9.83 -4.47
CA GLY A 277 -9.14 -9.26 -3.44
C GLY A 277 -9.90 -8.35 -2.47
N LEU A 278 -10.78 -7.50 -3.00
CA LEU A 278 -11.64 -6.65 -2.18
C LEU A 278 -12.59 -7.49 -1.31
N ALA A 279 -13.23 -8.51 -1.89
CA ALA A 279 -14.09 -9.44 -1.15
C ALA A 279 -13.32 -10.19 -0.05
N GLY A 280 -12.11 -10.66 -0.35
CA GLY A 280 -11.23 -11.31 0.62
C GLY A 280 -10.82 -10.41 1.79
N ASN A 281 -10.54 -9.14 1.51
CA ASN A 281 -10.26 -8.13 2.56
C ASN A 281 -11.46 -7.96 3.50
N PHE A 282 -12.67 -7.79 2.97
CA PHE A 282 -13.88 -7.67 3.80
C PHE A 282 -14.16 -8.95 4.59
N ALA A 283 -14.03 -10.12 3.97
CA ALA A 283 -14.19 -11.40 4.66
C ALA A 283 -13.19 -11.56 5.82
N ALA A 284 -11.91 -11.21 5.58
CA ALA A 284 -10.89 -11.20 6.61
C ALA A 284 -11.25 -10.23 7.74
N GLY A 285 -11.73 -9.02 7.43
CA GLY A 285 -12.16 -8.02 8.41
C GLY A 285 -13.27 -8.54 9.34
N ALA A 286 -14.21 -9.32 8.80
CA ALA A 286 -15.29 -9.89 9.60
C ALA A 286 -14.85 -10.97 10.60
N ILE A 287 -13.76 -11.69 10.32
CA ILE A 287 -13.32 -12.84 11.13
C ILE A 287 -11.99 -12.63 11.89
N ILE A 288 -11.23 -11.60 11.54
CA ILE A 288 -9.88 -11.34 12.10
C ILE A 288 -9.90 -11.14 13.63
N GLY A 289 -11.01 -10.60 14.15
CA GLY A 289 -11.24 -10.43 15.60
C GLY A 289 -11.26 -11.76 16.36
N ARG A 290 -11.69 -12.86 15.72
CA ARG A 290 -11.73 -14.20 16.32
C ARG A 290 -10.36 -14.86 16.33
N SER A 291 -9.62 -14.78 15.24
CA SER A 291 -8.28 -15.36 15.13
C SER A 291 -7.48 -14.73 13.98
N LEU A 292 -6.66 -13.75 14.32
CA LEU A 292 -5.69 -13.16 13.39
C LEU A 292 -4.77 -14.23 12.76
N ARG A 293 -4.31 -15.19 13.58
CA ARG A 293 -3.42 -16.26 13.15
C ARG A 293 -4.05 -17.16 12.09
N ALA A 294 -5.31 -17.59 12.31
CA ALA A 294 -6.02 -18.43 11.36
C ALA A 294 -6.23 -17.68 10.03
N VAL A 295 -6.66 -16.43 10.07
CA VAL A 295 -6.84 -15.59 8.88
C VAL A 295 -5.55 -15.51 8.06
N TYR A 296 -4.42 -15.17 8.72
CA TYR A 296 -3.16 -15.03 8.01
C TYR A 296 -2.64 -16.35 7.43
N ILE A 297 -2.62 -17.44 8.23
CA ILE A 297 -2.14 -18.76 7.75
C ILE A 297 -3.00 -19.24 6.59
N THR A 298 -4.33 -19.17 6.70
CA THR A 298 -5.25 -19.57 5.62
C THR A 298 -4.98 -18.76 4.36
N ALA A 299 -4.87 -17.43 4.47
CA ALA A 299 -4.57 -16.56 3.34
C ALA A 299 -3.23 -16.94 2.68
N ALA A 300 -2.16 -17.07 3.45
CA ALA A 300 -0.84 -17.40 2.92
C ALA A 300 -0.78 -18.80 2.27
N VAL A 301 -1.45 -19.80 2.85
CA VAL A 301 -1.56 -21.16 2.28
C VAL A 301 -2.38 -21.14 1.00
N LEU A 302 -3.49 -20.41 0.94
CA LEU A 302 -4.30 -20.29 -0.27
C LEU A 302 -3.54 -19.56 -1.39
N VAL A 303 -2.77 -18.51 -1.08
CA VAL A 303 -1.88 -17.86 -2.05
C VAL A 303 -0.86 -18.87 -2.57
N ALA A 304 -0.19 -19.61 -1.67
CA ALA A 304 0.81 -20.61 -2.04
C ALA A 304 0.22 -21.69 -2.94
N ALA A 305 -0.92 -22.26 -2.56
CA ALA A 305 -1.59 -23.31 -3.30
C ALA A 305 -2.07 -22.82 -4.69
N ALA A 306 -2.73 -21.66 -4.73
CA ALA A 306 -3.23 -21.11 -5.99
C ALA A 306 -2.08 -20.83 -6.97
N VAL A 307 -1.03 -20.15 -6.52
CA VAL A 307 0.14 -19.80 -7.35
C VAL A 307 0.89 -21.06 -7.79
N ALA A 308 1.08 -22.05 -6.92
CA ALA A 308 1.72 -23.31 -7.29
C ALA A 308 0.88 -24.11 -8.30
N LEU A 309 -0.44 -24.23 -8.13
CA LEU A 309 -1.33 -24.95 -9.05
C LEU A 309 -1.42 -24.29 -10.42
N LEU A 310 -1.27 -22.96 -10.52
CA LEU A 310 -1.18 -22.26 -11.80
C LEU A 310 -0.02 -22.75 -12.67
N THR A 311 1.05 -23.30 -12.08
CA THR A 311 2.19 -23.85 -12.86
C THR A 311 1.84 -25.17 -13.57
N THR A 312 0.87 -25.93 -13.07
CA THR A 312 0.50 -27.27 -13.53
C THR A 312 -0.80 -27.31 -14.31
N LEU A 313 -1.77 -26.44 -13.99
CA LEU A 313 -3.12 -26.42 -14.58
C LEU A 313 -3.27 -25.40 -15.72
N VAL A 314 -2.17 -25.02 -16.34
CA VAL A 314 -2.12 -23.96 -17.36
C VAL A 314 -3.03 -24.21 -18.59
N GLY A 315 -3.22 -25.47 -18.97
CA GLY A 315 -4.10 -25.87 -20.10
C GLY A 315 -5.59 -25.87 -19.82
N ALA A 316 -6.01 -25.68 -18.54
CA ALA A 316 -7.40 -25.70 -18.11
C ALA A 316 -7.89 -24.27 -17.82
N ALA A 317 -8.35 -23.54 -18.84
CA ALA A 317 -8.74 -22.14 -18.70
C ALA A 317 -9.70 -21.86 -17.53
N PRO A 318 -10.77 -22.66 -17.28
CA PRO A 318 -11.62 -22.44 -16.09
C PRO A 318 -10.86 -22.58 -14.77
N ALA A 319 -9.93 -23.54 -14.67
CA ALA A 319 -9.12 -23.72 -13.46
C ALA A 319 -8.18 -22.52 -13.24
N VAL A 320 -7.56 -22.00 -14.30
CA VAL A 320 -6.73 -20.78 -14.22
C VAL A 320 -7.55 -19.61 -13.68
N VAL A 321 -8.76 -19.37 -14.20
CA VAL A 321 -9.63 -18.30 -13.71
C VAL A 321 -9.94 -18.48 -12.23
N VAL A 322 -10.38 -19.66 -11.80
CA VAL A 322 -10.72 -19.94 -10.39
C VAL A 322 -9.50 -19.74 -9.49
N LEU A 323 -8.33 -20.24 -9.89
CA LEU A 323 -7.11 -20.09 -9.11
C LEU A 323 -6.66 -18.63 -8.98
N VAL A 324 -6.80 -17.84 -10.04
CA VAL A 324 -6.52 -16.39 -9.99
C VAL A 324 -7.50 -15.68 -9.07
N MET A 325 -8.80 -16.04 -9.06
CA MET A 325 -9.77 -15.48 -8.11
C MET A 325 -9.45 -15.87 -6.66
N VAL A 326 -9.11 -17.15 -6.41
CA VAL A 326 -8.67 -17.61 -5.07
C VAL A 326 -7.43 -16.87 -4.62
N TRP A 327 -6.46 -16.71 -5.50
CA TRP A 327 -5.25 -15.93 -5.22
C TRP A 327 -5.58 -14.47 -4.85
N GLY A 328 -6.43 -13.80 -5.65
CA GLY A 328 -6.87 -12.44 -5.38
C GLY A 328 -7.54 -12.32 -4.01
N ALA A 329 -8.54 -13.17 -3.74
CA ALA A 329 -9.25 -13.18 -2.46
C ALA A 329 -8.31 -13.43 -1.27
N ALA A 330 -7.41 -14.40 -1.39
CA ALA A 330 -6.45 -14.74 -0.34
C ALA A 330 -5.46 -13.59 -0.09
N PHE A 331 -4.87 -13.03 -1.14
CA PHE A 331 -3.91 -11.93 -0.98
C PHE A 331 -4.59 -10.65 -0.47
N GLY A 332 -5.85 -10.39 -0.83
CA GLY A 332 -6.61 -9.26 -0.31
C GLY A 332 -6.73 -9.24 1.22
N ALA A 333 -6.71 -10.42 1.87
CA ALA A 333 -6.73 -10.55 3.32
C ALA A 333 -5.37 -10.25 3.99
N VAL A 334 -4.26 -10.42 3.25
CA VAL A 334 -2.89 -10.36 3.79
C VAL A 334 -2.52 -9.01 4.38
N PRO A 335 -2.70 -7.86 3.69
CA PRO A 335 -2.32 -6.55 4.23
C PRO A 335 -3.04 -6.22 5.54
N LEU A 336 -4.34 -6.51 5.63
CA LEU A 336 -5.12 -6.29 6.84
C LEU A 336 -4.61 -7.13 8.02
N ALA A 337 -4.28 -8.39 7.77
CA ALA A 337 -3.76 -9.28 8.80
C ALA A 337 -2.39 -8.81 9.31
N LEU A 338 -1.49 -8.42 8.41
CA LEU A 338 -0.15 -7.93 8.77
C LEU A 338 -0.20 -6.59 9.51
N GLN A 339 -1.07 -5.65 9.07
CA GLN A 339 -1.29 -4.39 9.77
C GLN A 339 -1.81 -4.63 11.19
N THR A 340 -2.81 -5.48 11.33
CA THR A 340 -3.36 -5.83 12.66
C THR A 340 -2.28 -6.46 13.54
N TRP A 341 -1.43 -7.30 12.96
CA TRP A 341 -0.38 -7.95 13.72
C TRP A 341 0.70 -6.99 14.18
N ILE A 342 1.24 -6.14 13.29
CA ILE A 342 2.29 -5.20 13.67
C ILE A 342 1.81 -4.22 14.75
N LEU A 343 0.55 -3.76 14.67
CA LEU A 343 -0.05 -2.90 15.68
C LEU A 343 -0.14 -3.59 17.05
N ARG A 344 -0.50 -4.89 17.09
CA ARG A 344 -0.49 -5.69 18.34
C ARG A 344 0.91 -5.96 18.85
N ALA A 345 1.91 -6.04 17.96
CA ALA A 345 3.31 -6.31 18.31
C ALA A 345 4.06 -5.06 18.80
N THR A 346 3.54 -3.85 18.51
CA THR A 346 4.15 -2.56 18.85
C THR A 346 3.13 -1.60 19.49
N PRO A 347 2.48 -1.97 20.60
CA PRO A 347 1.40 -1.16 21.20
C PRO A 347 1.89 0.21 21.68
N GLU A 348 3.12 0.31 22.15
CA GLU A 348 3.71 1.57 22.64
C GLU A 348 4.19 2.50 21.49
N THR A 349 4.42 1.96 20.28
CA THR A 349 4.95 2.68 19.13
C THR A 349 4.25 2.28 17.83
N PRO A 350 2.92 2.41 17.74
CA PRO A 350 2.13 1.91 16.60
C PRO A 350 2.52 2.57 15.27
N GLU A 351 2.81 3.87 15.28
CA GLU A 351 3.24 4.61 14.08
C GLU A 351 4.57 4.09 13.54
N SER A 352 5.53 3.79 14.44
CA SER A 352 6.83 3.23 14.06
C SER A 352 6.68 1.81 13.52
N GLY A 353 5.82 1.00 14.14
CA GLY A 353 5.50 -0.35 13.65
C GLY A 353 4.92 -0.32 12.23
N MET A 354 3.97 0.58 11.97
CA MET A 354 3.38 0.76 10.64
C MET A 354 4.39 1.27 9.61
N ALA A 355 5.27 2.20 9.98
CA ALA A 355 6.32 2.68 9.07
C ALA A 355 7.28 1.55 8.67
N LEU A 356 7.69 0.69 9.62
CA LEU A 356 8.52 -0.48 9.33
C LEU A 356 7.78 -1.49 8.45
N LEU A 357 6.48 -1.72 8.68
CA LEU A 357 5.67 -2.61 7.86
C LEU A 357 5.63 -2.12 6.41
N VAL A 358 5.35 -0.84 6.18
CA VAL A 358 5.31 -0.24 4.83
C VAL A 358 6.67 -0.37 4.15
N SER A 359 7.76 -0.06 4.85
CA SER A 359 9.12 -0.21 4.31
C SER A 359 9.42 -1.67 3.94
N ALA A 360 9.05 -2.63 4.80
CA ALA A 360 9.21 -4.05 4.52
C ALA A 360 8.38 -4.50 3.30
N CYS A 361 7.12 -4.03 3.17
CA CYS A 361 6.29 -4.29 1.99
C CYS A 361 6.95 -3.79 0.71
N GLN A 362 7.45 -2.55 0.70
CA GLN A 362 8.02 -1.93 -0.50
C GLN A 362 9.36 -2.57 -0.90
N VAL A 363 10.23 -2.87 0.08
CA VAL A 363 11.47 -3.62 -0.19
C VAL A 363 11.16 -5.00 -0.75
N ALA A 364 10.21 -5.72 -0.14
CA ALA A 364 9.85 -7.06 -0.55
C ALA A 364 9.16 -7.08 -1.93
N LEU A 365 8.30 -6.08 -2.22
CA LEU A 365 7.70 -5.88 -3.53
C LEU A 365 8.78 -5.69 -4.60
N ALA A 366 9.70 -4.76 -4.36
CA ALA A 366 10.78 -4.47 -5.31
C ALA A 366 11.70 -5.69 -5.52
N ALA A 367 12.15 -6.32 -4.43
CA ALA A 367 13.02 -7.49 -4.48
C ALA A 367 12.31 -8.70 -5.13
N GLY A 368 11.03 -8.91 -4.83
CA GLY A 368 10.22 -9.96 -5.43
C GLY A 368 10.06 -9.77 -6.93
N SER A 369 9.69 -8.56 -7.37
CA SER A 369 9.57 -8.23 -8.80
C SER A 369 10.90 -8.37 -9.53
N LEU A 370 12.02 -7.93 -8.92
CA LEU A 370 13.35 -8.04 -9.52
C LEU A 370 13.79 -9.50 -9.68
N VAL A 371 13.77 -10.26 -8.58
CA VAL A 371 14.19 -11.67 -8.60
C VAL A 371 13.21 -12.49 -9.45
N GLY A 372 11.91 -12.21 -9.36
CA GLY A 372 10.89 -12.81 -10.23
C GLY A 372 11.22 -12.60 -11.70
N GLY A 373 11.64 -11.38 -12.08
CA GLY A 373 12.05 -11.07 -13.45
C GLY A 373 13.26 -11.87 -13.94
N LEU A 374 14.30 -11.95 -13.10
CA LEU A 374 15.48 -12.75 -13.41
C LEU A 374 15.12 -14.24 -13.59
N VAL A 375 14.23 -14.76 -12.75
CA VAL A 375 13.76 -16.14 -12.84
C VAL A 375 12.87 -16.34 -14.07
N VAL A 376 12.02 -15.38 -14.40
CA VAL A 376 11.16 -15.43 -15.60
C VAL A 376 11.99 -15.40 -16.87
N ASP A 377 13.00 -14.53 -16.96
CA ASP A 377 13.89 -14.44 -18.13
C ASP A 377 14.76 -15.70 -18.32
N GLY A 378 15.21 -16.31 -17.19
CA GLY A 378 16.06 -17.50 -17.25
C GLY A 378 15.32 -18.83 -17.38
N TYR A 379 14.15 -18.94 -16.74
CA TYR A 379 13.45 -20.23 -16.55
C TYR A 379 11.95 -20.18 -16.93
N GLY A 380 11.46 -19.03 -17.38
CA GLY A 380 10.05 -18.82 -17.74
C GLY A 380 9.12 -18.48 -16.58
N THR A 381 7.91 -18.01 -16.93
CA THR A 381 6.92 -17.50 -15.97
C THR A 381 6.49 -18.55 -14.93
N SER A 382 6.41 -19.83 -15.30
CA SER A 382 6.07 -20.91 -14.34
C SER A 382 7.08 -21.03 -13.20
N ALA A 383 8.37 -20.81 -13.45
CA ALA A 383 9.40 -20.84 -12.41
C ALA A 383 9.24 -19.67 -11.43
N GLY A 384 8.90 -18.46 -11.93
CA GLY A 384 8.57 -17.30 -11.09
C GLY A 384 7.36 -17.57 -10.18
N PHE A 385 6.34 -18.23 -10.71
CA PHE A 385 5.15 -18.63 -9.93
C PHE A 385 5.51 -19.72 -8.89
N ALA A 386 6.33 -20.71 -9.24
CA ALA A 386 6.77 -21.72 -8.26
C ALA A 386 7.56 -21.09 -7.11
N LEU A 387 8.46 -20.15 -7.41
CA LEU A 387 9.17 -19.35 -6.39
C LEU A 387 8.19 -18.59 -5.50
N GLY A 388 7.19 -17.92 -6.11
CA GLY A 388 6.16 -17.17 -5.40
C GLY A 388 5.37 -18.05 -4.43
N GLY A 389 4.91 -19.22 -4.89
CA GLY A 389 4.19 -20.20 -4.07
C GLY A 389 5.03 -20.74 -2.91
N ALA A 390 6.29 -21.08 -3.15
CA ALA A 390 7.22 -21.58 -2.11
C ALA A 390 7.45 -20.54 -1.00
N LEU A 391 7.64 -19.25 -1.36
CA LEU A 391 7.84 -18.18 -0.38
C LEU A 391 6.57 -17.85 0.40
N ALA A 392 5.40 -17.92 -0.23
CA ALA A 392 4.12 -17.76 0.45
C ALA A 392 3.90 -18.89 1.48
N LEU A 393 4.25 -20.13 1.14
CA LEU A 393 4.20 -21.25 2.07
C LEU A 393 5.18 -21.10 3.24
N LEU A 394 6.41 -20.65 2.94
CA LEU A 394 7.42 -20.37 3.97
C LEU A 394 6.94 -19.24 4.89
N SER A 395 6.26 -18.23 4.36
CA SER A 395 5.66 -17.18 5.17
C SER A 395 4.58 -17.72 6.12
N ALA A 396 3.72 -18.63 5.67
CA ALA A 396 2.74 -19.30 6.54
C ALA A 396 3.43 -20.05 7.68
N ALA A 397 4.59 -20.71 7.41
CA ALA A 397 5.35 -21.47 8.39
C ALA A 397 5.94 -20.60 9.52
N THR A 398 6.21 -19.31 9.29
CA THR A 398 6.69 -18.41 10.34
C THR A 398 5.74 -18.29 11.53
N HIS A 399 4.46 -18.62 11.32
CA HIS A 399 3.39 -18.50 12.32
C HIS A 399 3.10 -19.77 13.09
N ILE A 400 3.69 -20.90 12.71
CA ILE A 400 3.39 -22.19 13.34
C ILE A 400 3.93 -22.24 14.76
N ARG A 401 4.97 -21.49 15.09
CA ARG A 401 5.71 -21.60 16.38
C ARG A 401 5.65 -20.46 17.39
N PRO A 402 5.39 -19.20 17.16
CA PRO A 402 5.39 -18.25 18.25
C PRO A 402 4.04 -18.21 18.97
N ARG A 403 4.09 -18.39 20.29
CA ARG A 403 3.00 -17.98 21.20
C ARG A 403 2.89 -16.46 21.12
N LEU A 404 1.86 -15.95 20.45
CA LEU A 404 1.47 -14.55 20.60
C LEU A 404 1.16 -14.28 22.07
N PRO A 405 1.53 -13.13 22.65
CA PRO A 405 1.05 -12.76 23.97
C PRO A 405 -0.47 -12.86 23.97
N ARG A 406 -1.02 -13.60 24.91
CA ARG A 406 -2.45 -13.61 25.19
C ARG A 406 -2.77 -12.24 25.75
N GLY A 407 -3.53 -11.43 25.00
CA GLY A 407 -4.13 -10.20 25.48
C GLY A 407 -5.31 -10.50 26.40
#